data_9e4419d95516c383371a37cfde636b98
#
_entry.id   9e4419d95516c383371a37cfde636b98
#
_cell.length_a   1.000
_cell.length_b   1.000
_cell.length_c   1.000
_cell.angle_alpha   90.00
_cell.angle_beta   90.00
_cell.angle_gamma   90.00
#
_symmetry.space_group_name_H-M   'P 1'
#
loop_
_entity.id
_entity.type
_entity.pdbx_description
1 polymer ?
#
loop_
_entity_poly.entity_id
_entity_poly.type
_entity_poly.pdbx_seq_one_letter_code
_entity_poly.pdbx_strand_id
1 'polypeptide(L)'
;SLVGSEMCIRDRERTLHELKLPGMASCWSSLEETHQLDKLTLREGMQIMLQYERDTRGNNRIQRLIKNAGFRLRASMEELETDTARGIQACSAADLATGNYITGGMTVIITGPAGTGKSYFACALGDRACRNGRKVLYFTMNMLIENLKLAHLEGRETNFFRKLNAHDLLIIDDFGMVKLDGQIQHDFEQIIDDRYNRKALILASQLPVADWYDVFQSELIAEACLDRIVHKAIKFDLKGESLRKKY
;
A
#
# COMPACT_ATOMS: atom_id res chain seq x y z
N SER A 1 -22.41 24.48 41.46
CA SER A 1 -21.03 24.89 41.16
C SER A 1 -20.55 24.26 39.86
N LEU A 2 -20.78 24.95 38.75
CA LEU A 2 -20.40 24.53 37.38
C LEU A 2 -18.87 24.47 37.20
N VAL A 3 -18.08 25.27 37.89
CA VAL A 3 -16.63 25.36 37.78
C VAL A 3 -15.91 24.09 38.29
N GLY A 4 -16.45 23.40 39.28
CA GLY A 4 -15.86 22.15 39.79
C GLY A 4 -16.09 20.94 38.85
N SER A 5 -17.14 20.97 38.05
CA SER A 5 -17.48 19.91 37.09
C SER A 5 -16.58 20.00 35.85
N GLU A 6 -16.40 21.19 35.28
CA GLU A 6 -15.54 21.39 34.09
C GLU A 6 -14.06 21.10 34.36
N MET A 7 -13.56 21.41 35.56
CA MET A 7 -12.18 21.12 35.96
C MET A 7 -11.96 19.60 36.10
N CYS A 8 -12.97 18.88 36.63
CA CYS A 8 -12.92 17.42 36.78
C CYS A 8 -13.01 16.67 35.43
N ILE A 9 -13.69 17.26 34.46
CA ILE A 9 -13.84 16.73 33.08
C ILE A 9 -12.50 16.77 32.34
N ARG A 10 -11.89 17.96 32.31
CA ARG A 10 -10.58 18.16 31.68
C ARG A 10 -9.47 17.30 32.30
N ASP A 11 -9.55 17.01 33.57
CA ASP A 11 -8.60 16.16 34.27
C ASP A 11 -8.71 14.69 33.82
N ARG A 12 -9.92 14.15 33.58
CA ARG A 12 -10.12 12.78 33.11
C ARG A 12 -9.65 12.60 31.68
N GLU A 13 -10.02 13.50 30.79
CA GLU A 13 -9.57 13.51 29.39
C GLU A 13 -8.04 13.59 29.32
N ARG A 14 -7.43 14.49 30.10
CA ARG A 14 -5.99 14.65 30.20
C ARG A 14 -5.33 13.37 30.71
N THR A 15 -5.86 12.73 31.74
CA THR A 15 -5.34 11.46 32.26
C THR A 15 -5.40 10.36 31.23
N LEU A 16 -6.49 10.24 30.45
CA LEU A 16 -6.60 9.26 29.36
C LEU A 16 -5.56 9.51 28.26
N HIS A 17 -5.28 10.77 27.92
CA HIS A 17 -4.21 11.12 26.99
C HIS A 17 -2.81 10.80 27.54
N GLU A 18 -2.55 11.07 28.81
CA GLU A 18 -1.29 10.72 29.50
C GLU A 18 -1.08 9.19 29.50
N LEU A 19 -2.15 8.41 29.68
CA LEU A 19 -2.15 6.95 29.59
C LEU A 19 -2.10 6.42 28.14
N LYS A 20 -2.02 7.30 27.14
CA LYS A 20 -2.02 6.96 25.71
C LYS A 20 -3.27 6.21 25.26
N LEU A 21 -4.42 6.64 25.73
CA LEU A 21 -5.76 6.13 25.39
C LEU A 21 -6.61 7.22 24.69
N PRO A 22 -6.15 7.73 23.52
CA PRO A 22 -6.81 8.85 22.85
C PRO A 22 -8.23 8.51 22.37
N GLY A 23 -8.51 7.27 21.98
CA GLY A 23 -9.84 6.84 21.59
C GLY A 23 -10.82 6.86 22.75
N MET A 24 -10.39 6.40 23.94
CA MET A 24 -11.19 6.48 25.14
C MET A 24 -11.44 7.95 25.57
N ALA A 25 -10.42 8.82 25.44
CA ALA A 25 -10.56 10.23 25.71
C ALA A 25 -11.63 10.88 24.80
N SER A 26 -11.54 10.67 23.48
CA SER A 26 -12.53 11.19 22.53
C SER A 26 -13.94 10.62 22.77
N CYS A 27 -14.04 9.35 23.11
CA CYS A 27 -15.31 8.71 23.45
C CYS A 27 -15.93 9.32 24.72
N TRP A 28 -15.11 9.52 25.76
CA TRP A 28 -15.54 10.16 27.00
C TRP A 28 -16.14 11.53 26.75
N SER A 29 -15.41 12.41 26.02
CA SER A 29 -15.87 13.77 25.70
C SER A 29 -17.18 13.74 24.90
N SER A 30 -17.32 12.85 23.92
CA SER A 30 -18.55 12.70 23.14
C SER A 30 -19.75 12.23 23.98
N LEU A 31 -19.55 11.26 24.87
CA LEU A 31 -20.61 10.76 25.75
C LEU A 31 -21.07 11.83 26.75
N GLU A 32 -20.15 12.68 27.18
CA GLU A 32 -20.45 13.78 28.09
C GLU A 32 -21.20 14.91 27.40
N GLU A 33 -20.74 15.36 26.23
CA GLU A 33 -21.42 16.38 25.40
C GLU A 33 -22.84 15.96 25.02
N THR A 34 -23.09 14.68 24.83
CA THR A 34 -24.41 14.13 24.46
C THR A 34 -25.26 13.76 25.68
N HIS A 35 -24.81 14.02 26.92
CA HIS A 35 -25.48 13.65 28.18
C HIS A 35 -25.89 12.17 28.24
N GLN A 36 -25.05 11.28 27.71
CA GLN A 36 -25.29 9.85 27.72
C GLN A 36 -24.64 9.12 28.90
N LEU A 37 -23.64 9.73 29.55
CA LEU A 37 -22.94 9.13 30.69
C LEU A 37 -23.86 8.68 31.82
N ASP A 38 -24.88 9.50 32.15
CA ASP A 38 -25.83 9.22 33.23
C ASP A 38 -26.83 8.10 32.91
N LYS A 39 -26.91 7.73 31.62
CA LYS A 39 -27.84 6.68 31.12
C LYS A 39 -27.18 5.33 30.97
N LEU A 40 -25.86 5.25 31.01
CA LEU A 40 -25.08 4.04 30.82
C LEU A 40 -24.70 3.41 32.15
N THR A 41 -24.80 2.10 32.23
CA THR A 41 -24.15 1.37 33.30
C THR A 41 -22.65 1.41 33.14
N LEU A 42 -21.89 1.23 34.22
CA LEU A 42 -20.44 1.16 34.16
C LEU A 42 -19.92 0.13 33.13
N ARG A 43 -20.61 -1.02 33.05
CA ARG A 43 -20.28 -2.08 32.07
C ARG A 43 -20.43 -1.61 30.65
N GLU A 44 -21.54 -0.99 30.32
CA GLU A 44 -21.83 -0.46 28.99
C GLU A 44 -20.84 0.65 28.60
N GLY A 45 -20.62 1.62 29.52
CA GLY A 45 -19.66 2.69 29.30
C GLY A 45 -18.25 2.18 29.03
N MET A 46 -17.77 1.23 29.82
CA MET A 46 -16.45 0.61 29.62
C MET A 46 -16.37 -0.13 28.28
N GLN A 47 -17.42 -0.87 27.91
CA GLN A 47 -17.44 -1.61 26.63
C GLN A 47 -17.35 -0.65 25.43
N ILE A 48 -18.11 0.44 25.45
CA ILE A 48 -18.10 1.47 24.41
C ILE A 48 -16.71 2.12 24.30
N MET A 49 -16.16 2.55 25.43
CA MET A 49 -14.84 3.20 25.47
C MET A 49 -13.72 2.29 24.97
N LEU A 50 -13.70 1.03 25.37
CA LEU A 50 -12.71 0.05 24.92
C LEU A 50 -12.84 -0.24 23.41
N GLN A 51 -14.06 -0.32 22.89
CA GLN A 51 -14.27 -0.48 21.46
C GLN A 51 -13.76 0.75 20.68
N TYR A 52 -14.07 1.95 21.17
CA TYR A 52 -13.61 3.20 20.54
C TYR A 52 -12.08 3.30 20.50
N GLU A 53 -11.41 2.89 21.59
CA GLU A 53 -9.95 2.84 21.64
C GLU A 53 -9.37 1.84 20.62
N ARG A 54 -9.95 0.65 20.51
CA ARG A 54 -9.54 -0.36 19.53
C ARG A 54 -9.67 0.17 18.10
N ASP A 55 -10.80 0.80 17.78
CA ASP A 55 -11.07 1.34 16.45
C ASP A 55 -10.11 2.50 16.13
N THR A 56 -9.88 3.39 17.08
CA THR A 56 -8.92 4.49 16.95
C THR A 56 -7.51 3.98 16.70
N ARG A 57 -7.06 2.99 17.46
CA ARG A 57 -5.73 2.36 17.24
C ARG A 57 -5.65 1.65 15.91
N GLY A 58 -6.70 0.93 15.51
CA GLY A 58 -6.81 0.29 14.22
C GLY A 58 -6.67 1.30 13.07
N ASN A 59 -7.45 2.37 13.12
CA ASN A 59 -7.42 3.44 12.13
C ASN A 59 -6.06 4.14 12.07
N ASN A 60 -5.47 4.49 13.22
CA ASN A 60 -4.15 5.10 13.28
C ASN A 60 -3.06 4.20 12.71
N ARG A 61 -3.14 2.88 12.94
CA ARG A 61 -2.24 1.90 12.34
C ARG A 61 -2.37 1.90 10.81
N ILE A 62 -3.59 1.85 10.29
CA ILE A 62 -3.86 1.88 8.85
C ILE A 62 -3.31 3.16 8.22
N GLN A 63 -3.63 4.33 8.79
CA GLN A 63 -3.13 5.61 8.28
C GLN A 63 -1.60 5.67 8.25
N ARG A 64 -0.94 5.12 9.27
CA ARG A 64 0.52 5.02 9.29
C ARG A 64 1.06 4.09 8.21
N LEU A 65 0.41 2.95 7.95
CA LEU A 65 0.79 2.05 6.85
C LEU A 65 0.66 2.73 5.50
N ILE A 66 -0.45 3.42 5.24
CA ILE A 66 -0.68 4.17 4.00
C ILE A 66 0.37 5.28 3.81
N LYS A 67 0.62 6.05 4.88
CA LYS A 67 1.66 7.11 4.84
C LYS A 67 3.04 6.55 4.54
N ASN A 68 3.40 5.44 5.17
CA ASN A 68 4.73 4.82 5.03
C ASN A 68 4.91 4.12 3.68
N ALA A 69 3.83 3.73 3.01
CA ALA A 69 3.87 3.12 1.68
C ALA A 69 4.41 4.07 0.62
N GLY A 70 4.22 5.38 0.77
CA GLY A 70 4.75 6.40 -0.13
C GLY A 70 4.02 6.47 -1.48
N PHE A 71 2.72 6.18 -1.53
CA PHE A 71 1.94 6.21 -2.77
C PHE A 71 2.00 7.57 -3.46
N ARG A 72 2.15 7.55 -4.79
CA ARG A 72 2.11 8.73 -5.64
C ARG A 72 0.72 9.36 -5.72
N LEU A 73 -0.32 8.52 -5.65
CA LEU A 73 -1.73 8.91 -5.80
C LEU A 73 -2.54 8.41 -4.61
N ARG A 74 -3.52 9.20 -4.20
CA ARG A 74 -4.61 8.70 -3.37
C ARG A 74 -5.57 7.94 -4.28
N ALA A 75 -5.76 6.67 -4.00
CA ALA A 75 -6.63 5.80 -4.78
C ALA A 75 -7.32 4.80 -3.86
N SER A 76 -8.53 4.41 -4.21
CA SER A 76 -9.26 3.38 -3.49
C SER A 76 -9.88 2.36 -4.45
N MET A 77 -10.08 1.14 -3.99
CA MET A 77 -10.72 0.09 -4.79
C MET A 77 -12.21 0.38 -5.00
N GLU A 78 -12.83 1.15 -4.10
CA GLU A 78 -14.22 1.56 -4.16
C GLU A 78 -14.49 2.57 -5.29
N GLU A 79 -13.49 3.40 -5.61
CA GLU A 79 -13.56 4.41 -6.69
C GLU A 79 -13.01 3.89 -8.02
N LEU A 80 -12.51 2.65 -8.05
CA LEU A 80 -11.95 2.07 -9.27
C LEU A 80 -13.07 1.81 -10.28
N GLU A 81 -13.01 2.47 -11.43
CA GLU A 81 -13.90 2.15 -12.56
C GLU A 81 -13.55 0.77 -13.11
N THR A 82 -14.37 -0.23 -12.77
CA THR A 82 -14.24 -1.58 -13.31
C THR A 82 -15.06 -1.67 -14.59
N ASP A 83 -14.36 -1.84 -15.72
CA ASP A 83 -14.97 -2.03 -17.04
C ASP A 83 -14.18 -3.08 -17.79
N THR A 84 -14.87 -4.14 -18.22
CA THR A 84 -14.29 -5.23 -19.00
C THR A 84 -13.71 -4.74 -20.33
N ALA A 85 -14.34 -3.73 -20.96
CA ALA A 85 -13.83 -3.14 -22.19
C ALA A 85 -12.49 -2.41 -21.96
N ARG A 86 -12.24 -1.96 -20.73
CA ARG A 86 -10.98 -1.32 -20.32
C ARG A 86 -9.94 -2.30 -19.77
N GLY A 87 -10.26 -3.60 -19.71
CA GLY A 87 -9.34 -4.65 -19.24
C GLY A 87 -9.39 -4.91 -17.74
N ILE A 88 -10.34 -4.31 -16.99
CA ILE A 88 -10.52 -4.58 -15.55
C ILE A 88 -11.87 -5.26 -15.34
N GLN A 89 -11.83 -6.58 -15.15
CA GLN A 89 -13.02 -7.33 -14.77
C GLN A 89 -13.31 -7.13 -13.28
N ALA A 90 -14.56 -6.83 -12.93
CA ALA A 90 -14.98 -6.58 -11.55
C ALA A 90 -14.69 -7.77 -10.61
N CYS A 91 -14.91 -9.00 -11.07
CA CYS A 91 -14.61 -10.21 -10.28
C CYS A 91 -13.10 -10.32 -9.99
N SER A 92 -12.25 -10.12 -10.99
CA SER A 92 -10.78 -10.18 -10.80
C SER A 92 -10.26 -9.06 -9.87
N ALA A 93 -10.82 -7.85 -9.98
CA ALA A 93 -10.50 -6.76 -9.07
C ALA A 93 -10.94 -7.05 -7.64
N ALA A 94 -12.14 -7.63 -7.46
CA ALA A 94 -12.65 -8.05 -6.16
C ALA A 94 -11.80 -9.16 -5.53
N ASP A 95 -11.36 -10.15 -6.32
CA ASP A 95 -10.47 -11.21 -5.85
C ASP A 95 -9.13 -10.64 -5.35
N LEU A 96 -8.54 -9.70 -6.08
CA LEU A 96 -7.32 -9.02 -5.62
C LEU A 96 -7.56 -8.20 -4.34
N ALA A 97 -8.73 -7.58 -4.19
CA ALA A 97 -9.08 -6.82 -2.99
C ALA A 97 -9.12 -7.67 -1.72
N THR A 98 -9.29 -8.99 -1.82
CA THR A 98 -9.18 -9.92 -0.68
C THR A 98 -7.75 -10.00 -0.12
N GLY A 99 -6.73 -9.74 -0.94
CA GLY A 99 -5.32 -9.82 -0.57
C GLY A 99 -4.72 -11.23 -0.62
N ASN A 100 -5.42 -12.22 -1.18
CA ASN A 100 -4.92 -13.60 -1.31
C ASN A 100 -3.63 -13.67 -2.12
N TYR A 101 -3.48 -12.82 -3.16
CA TYR A 101 -2.26 -12.73 -3.96
C TYR A 101 -1.03 -12.33 -3.11
N ILE A 102 -1.23 -11.53 -2.06
CA ILE A 102 -0.15 -11.13 -1.15
C ILE A 102 0.29 -12.31 -0.31
N THR A 103 -0.66 -13.07 0.23
CA THR A 103 -0.37 -14.26 1.02
C THR A 103 0.31 -15.35 0.19
N GLY A 104 -0.06 -15.48 -1.08
CA GLY A 104 0.53 -16.41 -2.03
C GLY A 104 1.88 -15.95 -2.63
N GLY A 105 2.37 -14.75 -2.30
CA GLY A 105 3.60 -14.22 -2.88
C GLY A 105 3.54 -14.07 -4.40
N MET A 106 2.35 -13.73 -4.93
CA MET A 106 2.12 -13.68 -6.38
C MET A 106 2.52 -12.31 -6.97
N THR A 107 2.85 -12.31 -8.24
CA THR A 107 3.07 -11.09 -9.02
C THR A 107 1.78 -10.66 -9.72
N VAL A 108 1.48 -9.35 -9.68
CA VAL A 108 0.43 -8.70 -10.48
C VAL A 108 1.09 -7.80 -11.51
N ILE A 109 0.75 -7.98 -12.76
CA ILE A 109 1.26 -7.18 -13.89
C ILE A 109 0.12 -6.34 -14.43
N ILE A 110 0.35 -5.02 -14.52
CA ILE A 110 -0.63 -4.06 -15.06
C ILE A 110 0.03 -3.35 -16.24
N THR A 111 -0.36 -3.69 -17.46
CA THR A 111 0.14 -3.05 -18.69
C THR A 111 -0.92 -2.14 -19.32
N GLY A 112 -0.51 -1.30 -20.26
CA GLY A 112 -1.41 -0.48 -21.08
C GLY A 112 -0.87 0.91 -21.37
N PRO A 113 -1.48 1.67 -22.31
CA PRO A 113 -1.06 3.00 -22.70
C PRO A 113 -1.04 4.03 -21.55
N ALA A 114 -0.37 5.16 -21.79
CA ALA A 114 -0.36 6.26 -20.82
C ALA A 114 -1.78 6.77 -20.54
N GLY A 115 -2.08 7.05 -19.27
CA GLY A 115 -3.37 7.62 -18.85
C GLY A 115 -4.51 6.60 -18.65
N THR A 116 -4.31 5.30 -18.91
CA THR A 116 -5.36 4.27 -18.77
C THR A 116 -5.69 3.89 -17.32
N GLY A 117 -4.98 4.45 -16.32
CA GLY A 117 -5.29 4.19 -14.90
C GLY A 117 -4.39 3.16 -14.22
N LYS A 118 -3.30 2.70 -14.84
CA LYS A 118 -2.36 1.70 -14.26
C LYS A 118 -1.88 2.07 -12.87
N SER A 119 -1.30 3.27 -12.72
CA SER A 119 -0.80 3.77 -11.44
C SER A 119 -1.90 3.91 -10.39
N TYR A 120 -3.11 4.32 -10.82
CA TYR A 120 -4.28 4.40 -9.95
C TYR A 120 -4.66 3.01 -9.43
N PHE A 121 -4.75 2.03 -10.32
CA PHE A 121 -5.09 0.65 -9.96
C PHE A 121 -4.03 0.04 -9.02
N ALA A 122 -2.74 0.22 -9.33
CA ALA A 122 -1.65 -0.23 -8.46
C ALA A 122 -1.72 0.40 -7.06
N CYS A 123 -1.95 1.73 -6.98
CA CYS A 123 -2.11 2.43 -5.71
C CYS A 123 -3.37 2.00 -4.95
N ALA A 124 -4.50 1.76 -5.64
CA ALA A 124 -5.74 1.29 -5.03
C ALA A 124 -5.58 -0.11 -4.39
N LEU A 125 -4.88 -1.03 -5.07
CA LEU A 125 -4.51 -2.32 -4.51
C LEU A 125 -3.59 -2.18 -3.29
N GLY A 126 -2.64 -1.26 -3.36
CA GLY A 126 -1.74 -0.94 -2.24
C GLY A 126 -2.47 -0.36 -1.03
N ASP A 127 -3.39 0.59 -1.23
CA ASP A 127 -4.23 1.16 -0.17
C ASP A 127 -5.08 0.06 0.50
N ARG A 128 -5.74 -0.77 -0.31
CA ARG A 128 -6.52 -1.91 0.19
C ARG A 128 -5.64 -2.88 1.00
N ALA A 129 -4.43 -3.16 0.55
CA ALA A 129 -3.47 -3.99 1.29
C ALA A 129 -3.11 -3.37 2.65
N CYS A 130 -2.88 -2.05 2.71
CA CYS A 130 -2.65 -1.33 3.96
C CYS A 130 -3.85 -1.41 4.91
N ARG A 131 -5.08 -1.27 4.40
CA ARG A 131 -6.33 -1.44 5.18
C ARG A 131 -6.49 -2.85 5.72
N ASN A 132 -5.98 -3.86 5.00
CA ASN A 132 -5.90 -5.25 5.44
C ASN A 132 -4.68 -5.50 6.38
N GLY A 133 -4.00 -4.45 6.85
CA GLY A 133 -2.90 -4.52 7.80
C GLY A 133 -1.54 -4.95 7.21
N ARG A 134 -1.41 -5.03 5.88
CA ARG A 134 -0.17 -5.40 5.18
C ARG A 134 0.76 -4.21 5.05
N LYS A 135 2.06 -4.46 5.13
CA LYS A 135 3.10 -3.47 4.88
C LYS A 135 3.34 -3.36 3.37
N VAL A 136 3.15 -2.17 2.82
CA VAL A 136 3.33 -1.89 1.40
C VAL A 136 4.44 -0.88 1.21
N LEU A 137 5.19 -1.03 0.13
CA LEU A 137 6.18 -0.05 -0.30
C LEU A 137 5.97 0.22 -1.79
N TYR A 138 5.91 1.50 -2.15
CA TYR A 138 5.72 1.96 -3.51
C TYR A 138 6.95 2.73 -4.00
N PHE A 139 7.38 2.40 -5.22
CA PHE A 139 8.36 3.17 -5.98
C PHE A 139 7.90 3.35 -7.42
N THR A 140 8.25 4.47 -8.03
CA THR A 140 8.44 4.47 -9.49
C THR A 140 9.78 3.82 -9.80
N MET A 141 9.96 3.32 -11.01
CA MET A 141 11.23 2.68 -11.40
C MET A 141 12.42 3.62 -11.21
N ASN A 142 12.27 4.90 -11.58
CA ASN A 142 13.31 5.90 -11.36
C ASN A 142 13.67 6.06 -9.88
N MET A 143 12.67 6.18 -9.00
CA MET A 143 12.91 6.29 -7.55
C MET A 143 13.62 5.06 -7.00
N LEU A 144 13.26 3.86 -7.47
CA LEU A 144 13.93 2.64 -7.05
C LEU A 144 15.41 2.66 -7.44
N ILE A 145 15.71 2.99 -8.71
CA ILE A 145 17.09 3.10 -9.22
C ILE A 145 17.89 4.13 -8.43
N GLU A 146 17.33 5.32 -8.18
CA GLU A 146 18.01 6.36 -7.41
C GLU A 146 18.31 5.91 -5.97
N ASN A 147 17.38 5.23 -5.32
CA ASN A 147 17.59 4.70 -3.97
C ASN A 147 18.63 3.58 -3.94
N LEU A 148 18.69 2.71 -4.96
CA LEU A 148 19.72 1.68 -5.09
C LEU A 148 21.09 2.32 -5.28
N LYS A 149 21.24 3.28 -6.20
CA LYS A 149 22.48 4.02 -6.41
C LYS A 149 22.96 4.72 -5.13
N LEU A 150 22.07 5.39 -4.43
CA LEU A 150 22.37 6.04 -3.16
C LEU A 150 22.81 5.03 -2.09
N ALA A 151 22.12 3.89 -1.99
CA ALA A 151 22.46 2.83 -1.04
C ALA A 151 23.88 2.29 -1.28
N HIS A 152 24.29 2.08 -2.54
CA HIS A 152 25.65 1.68 -2.89
C HIS A 152 26.68 2.75 -2.55
N LEU A 153 26.39 4.02 -2.86
CA LEU A 153 27.29 5.13 -2.52
C LEU A 153 27.54 5.26 -1.01
N GLU A 154 26.52 4.94 -0.20
CA GLU A 154 26.60 5.02 1.25
C GLU A 154 27.04 3.70 1.92
N GLY A 155 27.25 2.61 1.17
CA GLY A 155 27.54 1.27 1.72
C GLY A 155 26.40 0.71 2.55
N ARG A 156 25.15 1.02 2.19
CA ARG A 156 23.91 0.62 2.93
C ARG A 156 22.98 -0.26 2.11
N GLU A 157 23.47 -0.85 1.02
CA GLU A 157 22.69 -1.71 0.13
C GLU A 157 22.00 -2.87 0.88
N THR A 158 22.71 -3.52 1.78
CA THR A 158 22.14 -4.60 2.62
C THR A 158 20.95 -4.13 3.47
N ASN A 159 21.01 -2.91 4.01
CA ASN A 159 19.91 -2.34 4.79
C ASN A 159 18.73 -2.00 3.88
N PHE A 160 18.98 -1.54 2.66
CA PHE A 160 17.94 -1.25 1.69
C PHE A 160 17.22 -2.53 1.24
N PHE A 161 17.93 -3.59 0.88
CA PHE A 161 17.34 -4.90 0.57
C PHE A 161 16.53 -5.46 1.76
N ARG A 162 17.06 -5.36 2.97
CA ARG A 162 16.31 -5.75 4.18
C ARG A 162 15.02 -4.96 4.34
N LYS A 163 15.04 -3.65 4.07
CA LYS A 163 13.84 -2.81 4.07
C LYS A 163 12.84 -3.29 3.01
N LEU A 164 13.26 -3.56 1.77
CA LEU A 164 12.37 -4.08 0.73
C LEU A 164 11.72 -5.41 1.16
N ASN A 165 12.51 -6.32 1.73
CA ASN A 165 12.06 -7.66 2.13
C ASN A 165 11.17 -7.66 3.38
N ALA A 166 11.23 -6.59 4.20
CA ALA A 166 10.33 -6.43 5.36
C ALA A 166 8.88 -6.07 4.99
N HIS A 167 8.62 -5.74 3.71
CA HIS A 167 7.29 -5.36 3.21
C HIS A 167 6.62 -6.54 2.51
N ASP A 168 5.33 -6.71 2.78
CA ASP A 168 4.52 -7.79 2.22
C ASP A 168 4.24 -7.60 0.72
N LEU A 169 4.09 -6.35 0.31
CA LEU A 169 3.83 -5.96 -1.06
C LEU A 169 4.82 -4.86 -1.49
N LEU A 170 5.47 -5.06 -2.62
CA LEU A 170 6.26 -4.04 -3.32
C LEU A 170 5.53 -3.66 -4.61
N ILE A 171 5.35 -2.36 -4.83
CA ILE A 171 4.78 -1.82 -6.05
C ILE A 171 5.88 -1.06 -6.79
N ILE A 172 6.13 -1.43 -8.03
CA ILE A 172 7.05 -0.74 -8.94
C ILE A 172 6.23 -0.22 -10.11
N ASP A 173 6.06 1.09 -10.15
CA ASP A 173 5.33 1.79 -11.20
C ASP A 173 6.29 2.33 -12.27
N ASP A 174 5.78 2.60 -13.48
CA ASP A 174 6.54 3.05 -14.63
C ASP A 174 7.71 2.10 -14.99
N PHE A 175 7.52 0.77 -14.80
CA PHE A 175 8.52 -0.23 -15.16
C PHE A 175 8.82 -0.19 -16.67
N GLY A 176 10.10 -0.27 -17.02
CA GLY A 176 10.57 -0.25 -18.40
C GLY A 176 10.77 1.13 -19.02
N MET A 177 10.45 2.21 -18.30
CA MET A 177 10.70 3.58 -18.78
C MET A 177 12.18 3.95 -18.81
N VAL A 178 13.01 3.22 -18.07
CA VAL A 178 14.45 3.39 -18.00
C VAL A 178 15.11 2.01 -18.11
N LYS A 179 16.21 1.93 -18.87
CA LYS A 179 16.99 0.70 -18.98
C LYS A 179 17.72 0.40 -17.67
N LEU A 180 17.80 -0.88 -17.36
CA LEU A 180 18.58 -1.40 -16.25
C LEU A 180 19.97 -1.77 -16.75
N ASP A 181 20.97 -1.05 -16.32
CA ASP A 181 22.36 -1.23 -16.71
C ASP A 181 23.28 -1.56 -15.54
N GLY A 182 24.45 -2.07 -15.81
CA GLY A 182 25.52 -2.30 -14.84
C GLY A 182 25.03 -3.01 -13.57
N GLN A 183 25.35 -2.45 -12.42
CA GLN A 183 25.00 -3.02 -11.11
C GLN A 183 23.48 -3.05 -10.85
N ILE A 184 22.72 -2.09 -11.40
CA ILE A 184 21.30 -1.95 -11.12
C ILE A 184 20.47 -3.15 -11.63
N GLN A 185 20.86 -3.77 -12.75
CA GLN A 185 20.17 -4.97 -13.21
C GLN A 185 20.38 -6.18 -12.28
N HIS A 186 21.57 -6.31 -11.67
CA HIS A 186 21.86 -7.34 -10.66
C HIS A 186 21.08 -7.07 -9.37
N ASP A 187 21.01 -5.82 -8.95
CA ASP A 187 20.20 -5.44 -7.78
C ASP A 187 18.71 -5.74 -8.00
N PHE A 188 18.22 -5.49 -9.22
CA PHE A 188 16.84 -5.79 -9.58
C PHE A 188 16.61 -7.30 -9.62
N GLU A 189 17.53 -8.08 -10.19
CA GLU A 189 17.49 -9.55 -10.15
C GLU A 189 17.41 -10.05 -8.71
N GLN A 190 18.24 -9.54 -7.81
CA GLN A 190 18.20 -9.89 -6.39
C GLN A 190 16.83 -9.57 -5.75
N ILE A 191 16.25 -8.39 -6.06
CA ILE A 191 14.92 -8.02 -5.56
C ILE A 191 13.86 -9.03 -6.01
N ILE A 192 13.89 -9.45 -7.28
CA ILE A 192 12.95 -10.41 -7.83
C ILE A 192 13.14 -11.78 -7.18
N ASP A 193 14.38 -12.25 -7.06
CA ASP A 193 14.70 -13.56 -6.48
C ASP A 193 14.28 -13.65 -5.00
N ASP A 194 14.58 -12.63 -4.21
CA ASP A 194 14.21 -12.53 -2.80
C ASP A 194 12.68 -12.58 -2.59
N ARG A 195 11.91 -12.06 -3.56
CA ARG A 195 10.44 -11.97 -3.47
C ARG A 195 9.73 -13.17 -4.12
N TYR A 196 10.34 -13.85 -5.04
CA TYR A 196 9.71 -14.94 -5.80
C TYR A 196 9.11 -16.02 -4.88
N ASN A 197 7.80 -16.28 -5.03
CA ASN A 197 6.99 -17.20 -4.21
C ASN A 197 7.01 -16.92 -2.68
N ARG A 198 7.47 -15.75 -2.23
CA ARG A 198 7.56 -15.37 -0.82
C ARG A 198 6.80 -14.09 -0.50
N LYS A 199 6.92 -13.10 -1.37
CA LYS A 199 6.37 -11.75 -1.18
C LYS A 199 5.75 -11.24 -2.46
N ALA A 200 4.62 -10.56 -2.35
CA ALA A 200 3.92 -10.07 -3.53
C ALA A 200 4.63 -8.89 -4.20
N LEU A 201 4.44 -8.80 -5.52
CA LEU A 201 4.96 -7.74 -6.36
C LEU A 201 3.84 -7.23 -7.27
N ILE A 202 3.76 -5.92 -7.46
CA ILE A 202 2.96 -5.30 -8.51
C ILE A 202 3.91 -4.54 -9.43
N LEU A 203 3.84 -4.83 -10.72
CA LEU A 203 4.55 -4.10 -11.77
C LEU A 203 3.54 -3.41 -12.67
N ALA A 204 3.62 -2.08 -12.75
CA ALA A 204 2.84 -1.28 -13.70
C ALA A 204 3.76 -0.75 -14.80
N SER A 205 3.39 -0.99 -16.07
CA SER A 205 4.22 -0.63 -17.22
C SER A 205 3.40 -0.10 -18.38
N GLN A 206 3.98 0.84 -19.13
CA GLN A 206 3.44 1.26 -20.42
C GLN A 206 3.84 0.31 -21.55
N LEU A 207 4.92 -0.43 -21.35
CA LEU A 207 5.41 -1.41 -22.32
C LEU A 207 4.62 -2.73 -22.18
N PRO A 208 4.27 -3.38 -23.27
CA PRO A 208 3.79 -4.76 -23.25
C PRO A 208 4.90 -5.68 -22.71
N VAL A 209 4.50 -6.80 -22.08
CA VAL A 209 5.45 -7.73 -21.46
C VAL A 209 6.48 -8.28 -22.46
N ALA A 210 6.11 -8.38 -23.75
CA ALA A 210 7.00 -8.83 -24.80
C ALA A 210 8.26 -7.95 -24.98
N ASP A 211 8.12 -6.66 -24.69
CA ASP A 211 9.20 -5.67 -24.85
C ASP A 211 10.06 -5.52 -23.58
N TRP A 212 9.77 -6.29 -22.53
CA TRP A 212 10.48 -6.16 -21.24
C TRP A 212 11.92 -6.71 -21.28
N TYR A 213 12.25 -7.57 -22.25
CA TYR A 213 13.63 -8.02 -22.47
C TYR A 213 14.57 -6.85 -22.75
N ASP A 214 14.11 -5.86 -23.52
CA ASP A 214 14.91 -4.70 -23.92
C ASP A 214 15.18 -3.72 -22.76
N VAL A 215 14.54 -3.92 -21.62
CA VAL A 215 14.77 -3.13 -20.40
C VAL A 215 16.11 -3.48 -19.75
N PHE A 216 16.58 -4.70 -19.94
CA PHE A 216 17.84 -5.20 -19.37
C PHE A 216 18.99 -5.05 -20.36
N GLN A 217 20.20 -4.88 -19.85
CA GLN A 217 21.41 -4.89 -20.65
C GLN A 217 21.87 -6.32 -20.96
N SER A 218 21.67 -7.25 -20.03
CA SER A 218 22.04 -8.66 -20.16
C SER A 218 20.82 -9.51 -20.45
N GLU A 219 20.83 -10.25 -21.58
CA GLU A 219 19.77 -11.19 -21.95
C GLU A 219 19.58 -12.29 -20.89
N LEU A 220 20.68 -12.78 -20.30
CA LEU A 220 20.63 -13.83 -19.27
C LEU A 220 19.92 -13.35 -18.02
N ILE A 221 20.19 -12.12 -17.57
CA ILE A 221 19.50 -11.52 -16.41
C ILE A 221 18.03 -11.24 -16.75
N ALA A 222 17.75 -10.76 -17.97
CA ALA A 222 16.40 -10.56 -18.45
C ALA A 222 15.57 -11.86 -18.38
N GLU A 223 16.11 -12.96 -18.93
CA GLU A 223 15.46 -14.26 -18.90
C GLU A 223 15.18 -14.72 -17.46
N ALA A 224 16.19 -14.66 -16.60
CA ALA A 224 16.07 -15.06 -15.20
C ALA A 224 15.02 -14.25 -14.42
N CYS A 225 14.99 -12.93 -14.63
CA CYS A 225 14.00 -12.04 -13.98
C CYS A 225 12.60 -12.26 -14.54
N LEU A 226 12.47 -12.28 -15.88
CA LEU A 226 11.16 -12.32 -16.53
C LEU A 226 10.48 -13.68 -16.35
N ASP A 227 11.22 -14.78 -16.34
CA ASP A 227 10.66 -16.08 -15.99
C ASP A 227 9.97 -16.03 -14.60
N ARG A 228 10.64 -15.48 -13.60
CA ARG A 228 10.09 -15.35 -12.24
C ARG A 228 8.92 -14.35 -12.15
N ILE A 229 8.99 -13.23 -12.86
CA ILE A 229 7.97 -12.19 -12.85
C ILE A 229 6.70 -12.66 -13.55
N VAL A 230 6.85 -13.28 -14.73
CA VAL A 230 5.73 -13.57 -15.64
C VAL A 230 5.06 -14.90 -15.34
N HIS A 231 5.84 -15.87 -14.81
CA HIS A 231 5.33 -17.17 -14.42
C HIS A 231 4.35 -17.05 -13.26
N LYS A 232 3.13 -17.52 -13.44
CA LYS A 232 2.01 -17.40 -12.48
C LYS A 232 1.56 -15.97 -12.15
N ALA A 233 1.95 -14.98 -12.95
CA ALA A 233 1.50 -13.61 -12.74
C ALA A 233 0.03 -13.45 -13.10
N ILE A 234 -0.69 -12.65 -12.29
CA ILE A 234 -2.03 -12.17 -12.62
C ILE A 234 -1.84 -10.93 -13.51
N LYS A 235 -2.37 -10.98 -14.74
CA LYS A 235 -2.11 -9.97 -15.76
C LYS A 235 -3.36 -9.15 -16.06
N PHE A 236 -3.20 -7.82 -16.08
CA PHE A 236 -4.19 -6.86 -16.53
C PHE A 236 -3.61 -6.04 -17.68
N ASP A 237 -4.29 -6.04 -18.81
CA ASP A 237 -3.95 -5.20 -19.95
C ASP A 237 -5.00 -4.11 -20.10
N LEU A 238 -4.67 -2.89 -19.62
CA LEU A 238 -5.59 -1.76 -19.60
C LEU A 238 -5.67 -1.12 -20.98
N LYS A 239 -6.90 -0.91 -21.44
CA LYS A 239 -7.22 -0.36 -22.76
C LYS A 239 -8.02 0.94 -22.62
N GLY A 240 -8.18 1.65 -23.73
CA GLY A 240 -9.05 2.81 -23.84
C GLY A 240 -8.31 4.13 -23.78
N GLU A 241 -9.08 5.22 -23.84
CA GLU A 241 -8.55 6.58 -23.83
C GLU A 241 -8.03 7.01 -22.45
N SER A 242 -7.17 8.04 -22.48
CA SER A 242 -6.60 8.60 -21.25
C SER A 242 -7.69 9.21 -20.36
N LEU A 243 -7.77 8.73 -19.13
CA LEU A 243 -8.65 9.28 -18.08
C LEU A 243 -8.28 10.72 -17.69
N ARG A 244 -7.03 11.16 -17.97
CA ARG A 244 -6.57 12.52 -17.68
C ARG A 244 -7.28 13.60 -18.52
N LYS A 245 -7.96 13.21 -19.60
CA LYS A 245 -8.74 14.13 -20.45
C LYS A 245 -10.14 14.42 -19.89
N LYS A 246 -10.58 13.73 -18.85
CA LYS A 246 -11.89 13.88 -18.21
C LYS A 246 -11.91 14.90 -17.07
N TYR A 247 -10.74 15.45 -16.70
CA TYR A 247 -10.59 16.43 -15.60
C TYR A 247 -9.80 17.65 -16.06
#